data_6929df355b81f30bf0fa3b95603fb39f
#
_entry.id   6929df355b81f30bf0fa3b95603fb39f
#
_cell.length_a   1.000
_cell.length_b   1.000
_cell.length_c   1.000
_cell.angle_alpha   90.00
_cell.angle_beta   90.00
_cell.angle_gamma   90.00
#
_symmetry.space_group_name_H-M   'P 1'
#
loop_
_entity.id
_entity.type
_entity.pdbx_description
1 polymer ?
#
loop_
_entity_poly.entity_id
_entity_poly.type
_entity_poly.pdbx_seq_one_letter_code
_entity_poly.pdbx_strand_id
1 'polypeptide(L)'
;YLNMIYNSQKDYAEQEKILEKAAKKYPVSLDFLYNLVNVHIATNNMAKLVNTIDRILAIDPNNTQVLPIKARIMEKQGNNEQALEAYGRLYAMNPNSIEIISGLARANFNIATKIVNEGATIADDTQYAVVRQRASQYLMDAHDLFIKILQAEPTSVKYMQGLAGVYQFMDMDSEYEVMKQIINEGASYTTFSDKLTAYNAQLKQS
;
A
#
# COMPACT_ATOMS: atom_id res chain seq x y z
N TYR A 1 16.20 -33.05 0.60
CA TYR A 1 15.52 -34.35 0.68
C TYR A 1 14.68 -34.46 1.97
N LEU A 2 15.29 -34.27 3.14
CA LEU A 2 14.58 -34.24 4.43
C LEU A 2 13.48 -33.18 4.48
N ASN A 3 13.74 -31.98 3.95
CA ASN A 3 12.77 -30.90 3.87
C ASN A 3 11.51 -31.31 3.07
N MET A 4 11.64 -32.06 1.99
CA MET A 4 10.50 -32.59 1.22
C MET A 4 9.67 -33.59 2.03
N ILE A 5 10.31 -34.45 2.84
CA ILE A 5 9.63 -35.42 3.68
C ILE A 5 8.79 -34.72 4.76
N TYR A 6 9.36 -33.75 5.48
CA TYR A 6 8.64 -33.00 6.52
C TYR A 6 7.51 -32.16 5.94
N ASN A 7 7.70 -31.56 4.76
CA ASN A 7 6.63 -30.84 4.07
C ASN A 7 5.45 -31.76 3.73
N SER A 8 5.73 -32.99 3.30
CA SER A 8 4.67 -33.98 3.01
C SER A 8 3.93 -34.44 4.26
N GLN A 9 4.60 -34.49 5.43
CA GLN A 9 4.02 -34.84 6.71
C GLN A 9 3.46 -33.62 7.47
N LYS A 10 3.59 -32.41 6.95
CA LYS A 10 3.22 -31.14 7.60
C LYS A 10 3.88 -30.95 8.97
N ASP A 11 5.05 -31.51 9.18
CA ASP A 11 5.85 -31.30 10.41
C ASP A 11 6.69 -30.02 10.25
N TYR A 12 5.99 -28.88 10.35
CA TYR A 12 6.60 -27.57 10.17
C TYR A 12 7.64 -27.22 11.26
N ALA A 13 7.51 -27.78 12.46
CA ALA A 13 8.44 -27.48 13.55
C ALA A 13 9.83 -28.08 13.29
N GLU A 14 9.90 -29.35 12.88
CA GLU A 14 11.18 -29.96 12.55
C GLU A 14 11.75 -29.43 11.24
N GLN A 15 10.88 -29.09 10.27
CA GLN A 15 11.27 -28.44 9.03
C GLN A 15 11.93 -27.08 9.31
N GLU A 16 11.31 -26.24 10.15
CA GLU A 16 11.87 -24.95 10.58
C GLU A 16 13.27 -25.11 11.19
N LYS A 17 13.40 -26.04 12.13
CA LYS A 17 14.67 -26.32 12.83
C LYS A 17 15.79 -26.72 11.87
N ILE A 18 15.48 -27.57 10.88
CA ILE A 18 16.44 -27.99 9.86
C ILE A 18 16.84 -26.81 8.97
N LEU A 19 15.86 -26.02 8.52
CA LEU A 19 16.10 -24.87 7.65
C LEU A 19 16.90 -23.77 8.37
N GLU A 20 16.61 -23.48 9.64
CA GLU A 20 17.39 -22.53 10.43
C GLU A 20 18.85 -22.98 10.61
N LYS A 21 19.08 -24.29 10.82
CA LYS A 21 20.43 -24.86 10.88
C LYS A 21 21.18 -24.69 9.54
N ALA A 22 20.48 -24.94 8.44
CA ALA A 22 21.01 -24.77 7.10
C ALA A 22 21.31 -23.28 6.77
N ALA A 23 20.40 -22.37 7.09
CA ALA A 23 20.56 -20.93 6.89
C ALA A 23 21.73 -20.37 7.72
N LYS A 24 21.97 -20.87 8.93
CA LYS A 24 23.17 -20.51 9.72
C LYS A 24 24.47 -20.99 9.09
N LYS A 25 24.46 -22.18 8.50
CA LYS A 25 25.64 -22.77 7.85
C LYS A 25 25.94 -22.09 6.51
N TYR A 26 24.92 -21.62 5.81
CA TYR A 26 24.99 -21.01 4.49
C TYR A 26 24.27 -19.64 4.49
N PRO A 27 24.86 -18.62 5.14
CA PRO A 27 24.16 -17.37 5.47
C PRO A 27 23.77 -16.51 4.26
N VAL A 28 24.40 -16.71 3.10
CA VAL A 28 24.08 -15.98 1.85
C VAL A 28 23.17 -16.78 0.90
N SER A 29 22.80 -18.02 1.26
CA SER A 29 21.91 -18.83 0.43
C SER A 29 20.44 -18.46 0.71
N LEU A 30 19.77 -17.90 -0.31
CA LEU A 30 18.38 -17.52 -0.23
C LEU A 30 17.42 -18.72 -0.20
N ASP A 31 17.83 -19.89 -0.71
CA ASP A 31 16.95 -21.06 -0.83
C ASP A 31 16.37 -21.52 0.52
N PHE A 32 17.22 -21.54 1.56
CA PHE A 32 16.77 -21.93 2.90
C PHE A 32 15.86 -20.89 3.52
N LEU A 33 16.12 -19.60 3.25
CA LEU A 33 15.30 -18.50 3.72
C LEU A 33 13.93 -18.47 3.01
N TYR A 34 13.86 -18.72 1.71
CA TYR A 34 12.57 -18.87 1.02
C TYR A 34 11.72 -20.02 1.56
N ASN A 35 12.36 -21.14 1.86
CA ASN A 35 11.65 -22.26 2.49
C ASN A 35 11.16 -21.89 3.91
N LEU A 36 11.93 -21.12 4.68
CA LEU A 36 11.49 -20.59 5.98
C LEU A 36 10.30 -19.63 5.83
N VAL A 37 10.29 -18.75 4.81
CA VAL A 37 9.13 -17.90 4.49
C VAL A 37 7.88 -18.76 4.30
N ASN A 38 7.97 -19.83 3.50
CA ASN A 38 6.84 -20.74 3.26
C ASN A 38 6.35 -21.44 4.56
N VAL A 39 7.27 -21.89 5.41
CA VAL A 39 6.94 -22.47 6.72
C VAL A 39 6.24 -21.45 7.61
N HIS A 40 6.73 -20.22 7.68
CA HIS A 40 6.16 -19.19 8.54
C HIS A 40 4.78 -18.71 8.03
N ILE A 41 4.55 -18.70 6.71
CA ILE A 41 3.22 -18.47 6.13
C ILE A 41 2.29 -19.62 6.52
N ALA A 42 2.70 -20.86 6.33
CA ALA A 42 1.89 -22.04 6.63
C ALA A 42 1.53 -22.16 8.11
N THR A 43 2.40 -21.71 9.00
CA THR A 43 2.19 -21.71 10.47
C THR A 43 1.56 -20.41 10.98
N ASN A 44 1.25 -19.45 10.09
CA ASN A 44 0.75 -18.12 10.42
C ASN A 44 1.61 -17.37 11.45
N ASN A 45 2.93 -17.62 11.45
CA ASN A 45 3.85 -16.96 12.39
C ASN A 45 4.40 -15.66 11.80
N MET A 46 3.63 -14.57 11.95
CA MET A 46 3.97 -13.26 11.36
C MET A 46 5.30 -12.69 11.87
N ALA A 47 5.64 -12.87 13.14
CA ALA A 47 6.89 -12.34 13.69
C ALA A 47 8.13 -13.01 13.04
N LYS A 48 8.12 -14.34 12.93
CA LYS A 48 9.20 -15.08 12.26
C LYS A 48 9.21 -14.81 10.76
N LEU A 49 8.05 -14.65 10.12
CA LEU A 49 7.92 -14.32 8.71
C LEU A 49 8.62 -12.98 8.41
N VAL A 50 8.32 -11.92 9.15
CA VAL A 50 8.95 -10.60 8.97
C VAL A 50 10.46 -10.69 9.18
N ASN A 51 10.92 -11.34 10.25
CA ASN A 51 12.35 -11.53 10.50
C ASN A 51 13.06 -12.26 9.33
N THR A 52 12.44 -13.30 8.78
CA THR A 52 13.03 -14.05 7.66
C THR A 52 13.06 -13.22 6.38
N ILE A 53 12.01 -12.43 6.12
CA ILE A 53 11.96 -11.48 5.01
C ILE A 53 13.10 -10.45 5.16
N ASP A 54 13.31 -9.89 6.35
CA ASP A 54 14.37 -8.92 6.60
C ASP A 54 15.76 -9.51 6.36
N ARG A 55 15.98 -10.78 6.71
CA ARG A 55 17.22 -11.51 6.40
C ARG A 55 17.43 -11.64 4.89
N ILE A 56 16.38 -11.95 4.12
CA ILE A 56 16.46 -11.99 2.65
C ILE A 56 16.78 -10.61 2.09
N LEU A 57 16.10 -9.56 2.56
CA LEU A 57 16.30 -8.19 2.09
C LEU A 57 17.65 -7.59 2.51
N ALA A 58 18.30 -8.13 3.54
CA ALA A 58 19.67 -7.78 3.89
C ALA A 58 20.69 -8.34 2.88
N ILE A 59 20.37 -9.46 2.21
CA ILE A 59 21.22 -10.08 1.17
C ILE A 59 20.88 -9.48 -0.21
N ASP A 60 19.59 -9.39 -0.51
CA ASP A 60 19.05 -8.85 -1.77
C ASP A 60 17.98 -7.81 -1.46
N PRO A 61 18.35 -6.51 -1.36
CA PRO A 61 17.42 -5.43 -0.98
C PRO A 61 16.24 -5.24 -1.93
N ASN A 62 16.38 -5.63 -3.19
CA ASN A 62 15.35 -5.48 -4.22
C ASN A 62 14.67 -6.81 -4.58
N ASN A 63 14.68 -7.77 -3.66
CA ASN A 63 14.12 -9.08 -3.89
C ASN A 63 12.63 -9.04 -4.22
N THR A 64 12.29 -9.37 -5.46
CA THR A 64 10.92 -9.29 -6.00
C THR A 64 9.96 -10.34 -5.44
N GLN A 65 10.46 -11.38 -4.78
CA GLN A 65 9.61 -12.42 -4.19
C GLN A 65 9.10 -12.03 -2.82
N VAL A 66 9.93 -11.40 -1.98
CA VAL A 66 9.56 -11.11 -0.59
C VAL A 66 9.22 -9.65 -0.32
N LEU A 67 9.73 -8.72 -1.12
CA LEU A 67 9.43 -7.29 -0.94
C LEU A 67 7.93 -6.97 -1.05
N PRO A 68 7.14 -7.58 -1.98
CA PRO A 68 5.69 -7.41 -2.01
C PRO A 68 5.01 -7.96 -0.75
N ILE A 69 5.51 -9.06 -0.22
CA ILE A 69 4.98 -9.66 1.02
C ILE A 69 5.22 -8.71 2.19
N LYS A 70 6.43 -8.15 2.31
CA LYS A 70 6.76 -7.15 3.33
C LYS A 70 5.84 -5.93 3.23
N ALA A 71 5.70 -5.35 2.05
CA ALA A 71 4.86 -4.18 1.83
C ALA A 71 3.41 -4.41 2.33
N ARG A 72 2.81 -5.54 1.98
CA ARG A 72 1.46 -5.91 2.42
C ARG A 72 1.35 -6.16 3.93
N ILE A 73 2.37 -6.76 4.54
CA ILE A 73 2.39 -6.98 6.00
C ILE A 73 2.45 -5.62 6.71
N MET A 74 3.35 -4.74 6.28
CA MET A 74 3.51 -3.40 6.87
C MET A 74 2.22 -2.58 6.73
N GLU A 75 1.58 -2.61 5.56
CA GLU A 75 0.29 -1.95 5.30
C GLU A 75 -0.79 -2.47 6.28
N LYS A 76 -0.93 -3.80 6.42
CA LYS A 76 -1.92 -4.39 7.33
C LYS A 76 -1.67 -4.09 8.81
N GLN A 77 -0.42 -3.87 9.19
CA GLN A 77 -0.03 -3.51 10.56
C GLN A 77 -0.15 -1.99 10.83
N GLY A 78 -0.50 -1.19 9.82
CA GLY A 78 -0.53 0.27 9.93
C GLY A 78 0.85 0.93 9.94
N ASN A 79 1.92 0.17 9.64
CA ASN A 79 3.29 0.67 9.49
C ASN A 79 3.44 1.31 8.09
N ASN A 80 2.70 2.41 7.86
CA ASN A 80 2.52 2.96 6.53
C ASN A 80 3.81 3.51 5.93
N GLU A 81 4.75 4.03 6.73
CA GLU A 81 6.05 4.52 6.29
C GLU A 81 6.92 3.38 5.73
N GLN A 82 6.93 2.23 6.39
CA GLN A 82 7.65 1.04 5.90
C GLN A 82 6.96 0.42 4.69
N ALA A 83 5.63 0.46 4.64
CA ALA A 83 4.86 0.05 3.46
C ALA A 83 5.18 0.96 2.27
N LEU A 84 5.22 2.29 2.48
CA LEU A 84 5.58 3.28 1.47
C LEU A 84 6.98 3.02 0.90
N GLU A 85 7.97 2.78 1.75
CA GLU A 85 9.33 2.46 1.33
C GLU A 85 9.37 1.19 0.46
N ALA A 86 8.72 0.12 0.91
CA ALA A 86 8.71 -1.15 0.18
C ALA A 86 7.98 -1.04 -1.17
N TYR A 87 6.81 -0.38 -1.20
CA TYR A 87 6.09 -0.11 -2.46
C TYR A 87 6.86 0.85 -3.37
N GLY A 88 7.58 1.83 -2.83
CA GLY A 88 8.44 2.74 -3.61
C GLY A 88 9.55 1.99 -4.35
N ARG A 89 10.23 1.05 -3.67
CA ARG A 89 11.22 0.17 -4.29
C ARG A 89 10.61 -0.69 -5.40
N LEU A 90 9.46 -1.28 -5.15
CA LEU A 90 8.72 -2.08 -6.14
C LEU A 90 8.31 -1.22 -7.34
N TYR A 91 7.85 0.00 -7.11
CA TYR A 91 7.46 0.94 -8.16
C TYR A 91 8.64 1.34 -9.06
N ALA A 92 9.82 1.54 -8.47
CA ALA A 92 11.03 1.82 -9.24
C ALA A 92 11.41 0.65 -10.19
N MET A 93 11.09 -0.59 -9.81
CA MET A 93 11.35 -1.77 -10.64
C MET A 93 10.25 -2.04 -11.67
N ASN A 94 8.99 -1.76 -11.32
CA ASN A 94 7.83 -1.99 -12.19
C ASN A 94 6.79 -0.86 -12.05
N PRO A 95 7.00 0.28 -12.73
CA PRO A 95 6.17 1.48 -12.59
C PRO A 95 4.78 1.38 -13.23
N ASN A 96 4.47 0.26 -13.90
CA ASN A 96 3.20 0.04 -14.58
C ASN A 96 2.31 -1.01 -13.89
N SER A 97 2.77 -1.62 -12.80
CA SER A 97 1.96 -2.58 -12.04
C SER A 97 0.88 -1.86 -11.24
N ILE A 98 -0.37 -2.05 -11.61
CA ILE A 98 -1.53 -1.46 -10.90
C ILE A 98 -1.55 -1.88 -9.43
N GLU A 99 -1.18 -3.11 -9.11
CA GLU A 99 -1.10 -3.58 -7.73
C GLU A 99 -0.10 -2.76 -6.90
N ILE A 100 1.10 -2.52 -7.46
CA ILE A 100 2.16 -1.74 -6.80
C ILE A 100 1.73 -0.28 -6.68
N ILE A 101 1.23 0.32 -7.77
CA ILE A 101 0.74 1.71 -7.77
C ILE A 101 -0.37 1.88 -6.73
N SER A 102 -1.32 0.95 -6.64
CA SER A 102 -2.40 1.03 -5.68
C SER A 102 -1.91 0.87 -4.23
N GLY A 103 -0.90 0.05 -3.99
CA GLY A 103 -0.25 -0.07 -2.69
C GLY A 103 0.44 1.23 -2.27
N LEU A 104 1.17 1.83 -3.21
CA LEU A 104 1.86 3.11 -3.02
C LEU A 104 0.86 4.25 -2.74
N ALA A 105 -0.24 4.32 -3.51
CA ALA A 105 -1.30 5.31 -3.33
C ALA A 105 -1.94 5.19 -1.93
N ARG A 106 -2.30 3.98 -1.51
CA ARG A 106 -2.88 3.75 -0.18
C ARG A 106 -1.90 4.07 0.94
N ALA A 107 -0.63 3.72 0.81
CA ALA A 107 0.38 4.03 1.83
C ALA A 107 0.51 5.55 2.03
N ASN A 108 0.60 6.32 0.94
CA ASN A 108 0.60 7.78 0.98
C ASN A 108 -0.68 8.33 1.64
N PHE A 109 -1.85 7.88 1.20
CA PHE A 109 -3.13 8.31 1.75
C PHE A 109 -3.24 8.01 3.26
N ASN A 110 -2.83 6.82 3.70
CA ASN A 110 -2.86 6.42 5.10
C ASN A 110 -1.90 7.26 5.97
N ILE A 111 -0.73 7.62 5.45
CA ILE A 111 0.20 8.53 6.16
C ILE A 111 -0.43 9.91 6.30
N ALA A 112 -0.99 10.46 5.23
CA ALA A 112 -1.63 11.76 5.25
C ALA A 112 -2.80 11.82 6.24
N THR A 113 -3.70 10.84 6.18
CA THR A 113 -4.85 10.76 7.10
C THR A 113 -4.42 10.60 8.55
N LYS A 114 -3.38 9.82 8.82
CA LYS A 114 -2.80 9.71 10.16
C LYS A 114 -2.30 11.06 10.67
N ILE A 115 -1.51 11.78 9.85
CA ILE A 115 -0.98 13.11 10.19
C ILE A 115 -2.12 14.09 10.50
N VAL A 116 -3.15 14.16 9.66
CA VAL A 116 -4.29 15.06 9.86
C VAL A 116 -5.07 14.69 11.11
N ASN A 117 -5.34 13.41 11.34
CA ASN A 117 -6.09 12.94 12.50
C ASN A 117 -5.33 13.18 13.82
N GLU A 118 -4.01 12.98 13.85
CA GLU A 118 -3.18 13.31 15.01
C GLU A 118 -3.18 14.82 15.28
N GLY A 119 -3.28 15.65 14.24
CA GLY A 119 -3.39 17.10 14.37
C GLY A 119 -4.78 17.62 14.74
N ALA A 120 -5.83 16.80 14.65
CA ALA A 120 -7.22 17.25 14.85
C ALA A 120 -7.53 17.80 16.26
N THR A 121 -6.68 17.53 17.25
CA THR A 121 -6.81 18.06 18.62
C THR A 121 -6.05 19.37 18.82
N ILE A 122 -5.35 19.88 17.82
CA ILE A 122 -4.58 21.13 17.91
C ILE A 122 -5.55 22.29 17.78
N ALA A 123 -5.67 23.10 18.86
CA ALA A 123 -6.56 24.26 18.90
C ALA A 123 -5.97 25.52 18.22
N ASP A 124 -4.67 25.53 17.97
CA ASP A 124 -3.97 26.66 17.33
C ASP A 124 -3.99 26.48 15.80
N ASP A 125 -4.65 27.40 15.10
CA ASP A 125 -4.82 27.36 13.65
C ASP A 125 -3.50 27.35 12.89
N THR A 126 -2.47 28.06 13.40
CA THR A 126 -1.15 28.12 12.75
C THR A 126 -0.43 26.77 12.84
N GLN A 127 -0.49 26.14 14.02
CA GLN A 127 0.09 24.80 14.20
C GLN A 127 -0.69 23.75 13.39
N TYR A 128 -2.02 23.84 13.33
CA TYR A 128 -2.82 22.95 12.51
C TYR A 128 -2.51 23.11 11.02
N ALA A 129 -2.30 24.35 10.54
CA ALA A 129 -1.88 24.61 9.16
C ALA A 129 -0.54 23.91 8.81
N VAL A 130 0.42 23.86 9.73
CA VAL A 130 1.67 23.11 9.55
C VAL A 130 1.43 21.61 9.41
N VAL A 131 0.52 21.05 10.22
CA VAL A 131 0.11 19.63 10.10
C VAL A 131 -0.51 19.36 8.73
N ARG A 132 -1.43 20.21 8.28
CA ARG A 132 -2.06 20.12 6.96
C ARG A 132 -1.02 20.20 5.84
N GLN A 133 -0.06 21.10 5.94
CA GLN A 133 1.02 21.23 4.96
C GLN A 133 1.89 19.96 4.90
N ARG A 134 2.19 19.33 6.03
CA ARG A 134 2.93 18.05 6.05
C ARG A 134 2.16 16.92 5.37
N ALA A 135 0.84 16.89 5.53
CA ALA A 135 -0.02 15.88 4.90
C ALA A 135 -0.20 16.11 3.39
N SER A 136 -0.13 17.37 2.93
CA SER A 136 -0.49 17.75 1.56
C SER A 136 0.33 17.02 0.50
N GLN A 137 1.64 16.85 0.71
CA GLN A 137 2.48 16.15 -0.27
C GLN A 137 2.06 14.69 -0.44
N TYR A 138 1.78 14.00 0.67
CA TYR A 138 1.30 12.61 0.63
C TYR A 138 -0.08 12.50 -0.04
N LEU A 139 -0.98 13.51 0.17
CA LEU A 139 -2.27 13.56 -0.52
C LEU A 139 -2.11 13.77 -2.03
N MET A 140 -1.21 14.66 -2.45
CA MET A 140 -0.90 14.89 -3.86
C MET A 140 -0.31 13.65 -4.52
N ASP A 141 0.64 12.98 -3.86
CA ASP A 141 1.22 11.73 -4.36
C ASP A 141 0.16 10.63 -4.50
N ALA A 142 -0.74 10.51 -3.52
CA ALA A 142 -1.85 9.56 -3.59
C ALA A 142 -2.83 9.89 -4.71
N HIS A 143 -3.17 11.19 -4.89
CA HIS A 143 -4.03 11.70 -5.96
C HIS A 143 -3.52 11.28 -7.34
N ASP A 144 -2.26 11.60 -7.64
CA ASP A 144 -1.67 11.34 -8.95
C ASP A 144 -1.58 9.84 -9.25
N LEU A 145 -1.28 9.03 -8.23
CA LEU A 145 -1.24 7.58 -8.36
C LEU A 145 -2.64 6.99 -8.60
N PHE A 146 -3.69 7.46 -7.91
CA PHE A 146 -5.06 7.00 -8.18
C PHE A 146 -5.54 7.42 -9.58
N ILE A 147 -5.22 8.64 -10.03
CA ILE A 147 -5.51 9.07 -11.41
C ILE A 147 -4.81 8.16 -12.41
N LYS A 148 -3.52 7.87 -12.20
CA LYS A 148 -2.77 6.94 -13.07
C LYS A 148 -3.44 5.58 -13.18
N ILE A 149 -3.97 5.05 -12.08
CA ILE A 149 -4.71 3.78 -12.09
C ILE A 149 -6.02 3.93 -12.87
N LEU A 150 -6.79 5.00 -12.62
CA LEU A 150 -8.09 5.23 -13.24
C LEU A 150 -8.00 5.54 -14.74
N GLN A 151 -6.86 5.97 -15.25
CA GLN A 151 -6.59 6.05 -16.69
C GLN A 151 -6.53 4.65 -17.32
N ALA A 152 -6.05 3.64 -16.60
CA ALA A 152 -5.96 2.26 -17.06
C ALA A 152 -7.23 1.44 -16.73
N GLU A 153 -7.85 1.71 -15.58
CA GLU A 153 -9.05 1.03 -15.08
C GLU A 153 -10.17 2.03 -14.74
N PRO A 154 -10.77 2.71 -15.75
CA PRO A 154 -11.66 3.85 -15.53
C PRO A 154 -13.02 3.50 -14.91
N THR A 155 -13.37 2.24 -14.79
CA THR A 155 -14.63 1.75 -14.18
C THR A 155 -14.42 1.16 -12.79
N SER A 156 -13.21 1.21 -12.25
CA SER A 156 -12.89 0.62 -10.95
C SER A 156 -13.42 1.46 -9.79
N VAL A 157 -14.57 1.07 -9.24
CA VAL A 157 -15.19 1.71 -8.07
C VAL A 157 -14.23 1.81 -6.90
N LYS A 158 -13.43 0.78 -6.67
CA LYS A 158 -12.42 0.75 -5.59
C LYS A 158 -11.45 1.93 -5.68
N TYR A 159 -10.94 2.24 -6.87
CA TYR A 159 -9.96 3.30 -7.03
C TYR A 159 -10.61 4.68 -7.10
N MET A 160 -11.84 4.78 -7.63
CA MET A 160 -12.66 5.99 -7.52
C MET A 160 -12.97 6.35 -6.06
N GLN A 161 -13.28 5.36 -5.21
CA GLN A 161 -13.46 5.57 -3.77
C GLN A 161 -12.16 6.04 -3.09
N GLY A 162 -11.01 5.49 -3.48
CA GLY A 162 -9.70 5.96 -3.00
C GLY A 162 -9.46 7.41 -3.35
N LEU A 163 -9.71 7.81 -4.60
CA LEU A 163 -9.56 9.19 -5.06
C LEU A 163 -10.57 10.14 -4.40
N ALA A 164 -11.83 9.71 -4.20
CA ALA A 164 -12.82 10.49 -3.46
C ALA A 164 -12.36 10.78 -2.03
N GLY A 165 -11.77 9.78 -1.34
CA GLY A 165 -11.17 10.00 -0.02
C GLY A 165 -10.05 11.04 -0.05
N VAL A 166 -9.21 11.04 -1.08
CA VAL A 166 -8.17 12.06 -1.26
C VAL A 166 -8.79 13.45 -1.43
N TYR A 167 -9.78 13.60 -2.30
CA TYR A 167 -10.48 14.88 -2.50
C TYR A 167 -11.08 15.42 -1.20
N GLN A 168 -11.70 14.56 -0.39
CA GLN A 168 -12.25 14.95 0.91
C GLN A 168 -11.18 15.51 1.85
N PHE A 169 -10.01 14.89 1.91
CA PHE A 169 -8.91 15.35 2.76
C PHE A 169 -8.15 16.57 2.20
N MET A 170 -8.32 16.85 0.91
CA MET A 170 -7.79 18.04 0.25
C MET A 170 -8.77 19.23 0.27
N ASP A 171 -9.95 19.08 0.87
CA ASP A 171 -11.05 20.07 0.86
C ASP A 171 -11.51 20.44 -0.58
N MET A 172 -11.47 19.45 -1.48
CA MET A 172 -11.92 19.57 -2.87
C MET A 172 -13.37 19.09 -2.99
N ASP A 173 -14.28 19.88 -2.42
CA ASP A 173 -15.68 19.48 -2.23
C ASP A 173 -16.39 19.18 -3.56
N SER A 174 -16.16 20.00 -4.59
CA SER A 174 -16.76 19.80 -5.91
C SER A 174 -16.32 18.48 -6.55
N GLU A 175 -15.04 18.18 -6.49
CA GLU A 175 -14.44 16.95 -7.02
C GLU A 175 -14.94 15.73 -6.24
N TYR A 176 -15.05 15.86 -4.92
CA TYR A 176 -15.59 14.81 -4.05
C TYR A 176 -17.04 14.48 -4.39
N GLU A 177 -17.92 15.49 -4.50
CA GLU A 177 -19.34 15.27 -4.81
C GLU A 177 -19.55 14.70 -6.23
N VAL A 178 -18.81 15.18 -7.22
CA VAL A 178 -18.85 14.63 -8.58
C VAL A 178 -18.36 13.18 -8.61
N MET A 179 -17.31 12.85 -7.86
CA MET A 179 -16.82 11.48 -7.78
C MET A 179 -17.87 10.54 -7.14
N LYS A 180 -18.54 10.97 -6.07
CA LYS A 180 -19.66 10.23 -5.47
C LYS A 180 -20.78 10.00 -6.48
N GLN A 181 -21.14 11.02 -7.26
CA GLN A 181 -22.17 10.89 -8.30
C GLN A 181 -21.77 9.81 -9.33
N ILE A 182 -20.53 9.84 -9.84
CA ILE A 182 -20.01 8.86 -10.81
C ILE A 182 -20.10 7.44 -10.24
N ILE A 183 -19.68 7.25 -8.99
CA ILE A 183 -19.73 5.96 -8.31
C ILE A 183 -21.17 5.45 -8.19
N ASN A 184 -22.10 6.32 -7.75
CA ASN A 184 -23.50 5.96 -7.56
C ASN A 184 -24.23 5.63 -8.87
N GLU A 185 -23.87 6.28 -9.96
CA GLU A 185 -24.41 6.03 -11.30
C GLU A 185 -23.76 4.79 -11.98
N GLY A 186 -22.70 4.23 -11.41
CA GLY A 186 -21.91 3.19 -12.05
C GLY A 186 -21.20 3.67 -13.34
N ALA A 187 -20.93 4.97 -13.42
CA ALA A 187 -20.32 5.58 -14.60
C ALA A 187 -18.79 5.42 -14.58
N SER A 188 -18.16 5.69 -15.73
CA SER A 188 -16.70 5.66 -15.89
C SER A 188 -16.08 6.95 -15.39
N TYR A 189 -14.87 6.86 -14.81
CA TYR A 189 -14.03 8.02 -14.47
C TYR A 189 -13.75 8.94 -15.68
N THR A 190 -13.81 8.43 -16.90
CA THR A 190 -13.64 9.24 -18.12
C THR A 190 -14.66 10.37 -18.24
N THR A 191 -15.81 10.27 -17.55
CA THR A 191 -16.84 11.32 -17.53
C THR A 191 -16.62 12.41 -16.47
N PHE A 192 -15.57 12.27 -15.63
CA PHE A 192 -15.33 13.11 -14.46
C PHE A 192 -15.19 14.60 -14.82
N SER A 193 -14.36 14.91 -15.83
CA SER A 193 -14.08 16.31 -16.23
C SER A 193 -15.35 17.04 -16.70
N ASP A 194 -16.19 16.36 -17.51
CA ASP A 194 -17.42 16.94 -18.04
C ASP A 194 -18.46 17.16 -16.92
N LYS A 195 -18.60 16.16 -16.04
CA LYS A 195 -19.49 16.26 -14.88
C LYS A 195 -19.05 17.35 -13.89
N LEU A 196 -17.75 17.49 -13.63
CA LEU A 196 -17.21 18.54 -12.77
C LEU A 196 -17.46 19.93 -13.36
N THR A 197 -17.29 20.09 -14.67
CA THR A 197 -17.59 21.34 -15.37
C THR A 197 -19.07 21.71 -15.24
N ALA A 198 -19.98 20.75 -15.44
CA ALA A 198 -21.41 20.94 -15.29
C ALA A 198 -21.81 21.27 -13.84
N TYR A 199 -21.25 20.58 -12.86
CA TYR A 199 -21.50 20.82 -11.43
C TYR A 199 -21.07 22.22 -11.01
N ASN A 200 -19.88 22.65 -11.38
CA ASN A 200 -19.36 24.01 -11.07
C ASN A 200 -20.17 25.12 -11.78
N ALA A 201 -20.73 24.85 -12.96
CA ALA A 201 -21.63 25.78 -13.62
C ALA A 201 -22.97 25.97 -12.88
N GLN A 202 -23.50 24.89 -12.29
CA GLN A 202 -24.72 24.96 -11.47
C GLN A 202 -24.49 25.72 -10.16
N LEU A 203 -23.36 25.52 -9.48
CA LEU A 203 -23.03 26.27 -8.25
C LEU A 203 -22.94 27.78 -8.45
N LYS A 204 -22.55 28.26 -9.64
CA LYS A 204 -22.46 29.69 -9.95
C LYS A 204 -23.83 30.35 -10.22
N GLN A 205 -24.86 29.53 -10.41
CA GLN A 205 -26.22 29.98 -10.69
C GLN A 205 -27.15 29.97 -9.46
N SER A 206 -26.71 29.27 -8.39
CA SER A 206 -27.39 29.18 -7.08
C SER A 206 -26.88 30.26 -6.11
#